data_7882eb81f8a7aa53ddfd5c5d3cfa1eb8
#
_entry.id   7882eb81f8a7aa53ddfd5c5d3cfa1eb8
#
_cell.length_a   1.000
_cell.length_b   1.000
_cell.length_c   1.000
_cell.angle_alpha   90.00
_cell.angle_beta   90.00
_cell.angle_gamma   90.00
#
_symmetry.space_group_name_H-M   'P 1'
#
loop_
_entity.id
_entity.type
_entity.pdbx_description
1 polymer ?
#
loop_
_entity_poly.entity_id
_entity_poly.type
_entity_poly.pdbx_seq_one_letter_code
_entity_poly.pdbx_strand_id
1 'polypeptide(L)'
;VEMQAIWDIPEVMMQAHAWPLSPSLGRQFLVPGPSTQDGLITSAQDQTQTRQNVTLVRNMLNAMKRHPSEGGPEVMELPRYWHPRMNWYGPAGIGASRGIKGFRDWHQIPYLKAMPDRGQHSEMTSAHLFGEGQYVAITGWPNMAQTITHAGWLGIAPTQQFLTMRSLDFWRIEEGLIRENWVLIDLMDTLTRVGMDPLARMREFNKARIGFDPDTGRALL
;
A
#
# COMPACT_ATOMS: atom_id res chain seq x y z
N VAL A 1 8.87 18.33 17.01
CA VAL A 1 9.13 17.40 15.89
C VAL A 1 8.19 16.22 16.08
N GLU A 2 7.37 15.93 15.07
CA GLU A 2 6.53 14.75 15.00
C GLU A 2 7.18 13.75 14.04
N MET A 3 7.20 12.48 14.39
CA MET A 3 7.74 11.40 13.57
C MET A 3 6.72 10.27 13.49
N GLN A 4 6.38 9.86 12.27
CA GLN A 4 5.57 8.68 12.00
C GLN A 4 6.43 7.68 11.23
N ALA A 5 6.59 6.47 11.76
CA ALA A 5 7.38 5.42 11.15
C ALA A 5 6.52 4.19 10.89
N ILE A 6 6.61 3.65 9.68
CA ILE A 6 5.94 2.42 9.26
C ILE A 6 7.00 1.47 8.71
N TRP A 7 6.91 0.21 9.11
CA TRP A 7 7.84 -0.84 8.69
C TRP A 7 7.10 -1.91 7.91
N ASP A 8 7.67 -2.34 6.78
CA ASP A 8 7.16 -3.49 6.03
C ASP A 8 7.65 -4.81 6.68
N ILE A 9 7.16 -5.09 7.88
CA ILE A 9 7.46 -6.34 8.59
C ILE A 9 7.02 -7.57 7.77
N PRO A 10 5.85 -7.56 7.07
CA PRO A 10 5.50 -8.64 6.15
C PRO A 10 6.57 -8.93 5.11
N GLU A 11 7.25 -7.91 4.56
CA GLU A 11 8.35 -8.11 3.60
C GLU A 11 9.53 -8.85 4.24
N VAL A 12 9.90 -8.48 5.47
CA VAL A 12 10.94 -9.22 6.23
C VAL A 12 10.55 -10.67 6.43
N MET A 13 9.27 -10.93 6.77
CA MET A 13 8.75 -12.29 6.95
C MET A 13 8.74 -13.07 5.62
N MET A 14 8.43 -12.43 4.50
CA MET A 14 8.48 -13.06 3.17
C MET A 14 9.91 -13.42 2.77
N GLN A 15 10.86 -12.51 2.96
CA GLN A 15 12.28 -12.77 2.67
C GLN A 15 12.86 -13.89 3.55
N ALA A 16 12.38 -14.00 4.78
CA ALA A 16 12.71 -15.10 5.68
C ALA A 16 11.93 -16.41 5.40
N HIS A 17 11.12 -16.46 4.34
CA HIS A 17 10.21 -17.56 4.04
C HIS A 17 9.28 -17.94 5.19
N ALA A 18 8.89 -16.96 5.99
CA ALA A 18 8.08 -17.13 7.21
C ALA A 18 6.72 -16.40 7.14
N TRP A 19 6.33 -15.90 5.97
CA TRP A 19 5.04 -15.26 5.78
C TRP A 19 3.90 -16.29 5.84
N PRO A 20 2.94 -16.14 6.79
CA PRO A 20 1.92 -17.16 7.06
C PRO A 20 0.64 -17.00 6.23
N LEU A 21 0.59 -16.09 5.28
CA LEU A 21 -0.55 -15.82 4.42
C LEU A 21 -0.25 -16.07 2.95
N SER A 22 -1.23 -15.77 2.10
CA SER A 22 -1.09 -15.86 0.65
C SER A 22 0.07 -15.02 0.13
N PRO A 23 0.74 -15.45 -0.96
CA PRO A 23 1.75 -14.64 -1.63
C PRO A 23 1.14 -13.34 -2.16
N SER A 24 1.99 -12.37 -2.48
CA SER A 24 1.57 -11.09 -3.07
C SER A 24 0.80 -11.29 -4.37
N LEU A 25 -0.23 -10.48 -4.58
CA LEU A 25 -1.00 -10.45 -5.82
C LEU A 25 -0.17 -9.89 -6.97
N GLY A 26 0.60 -8.83 -6.73
CA GLY A 26 1.56 -8.25 -7.65
C GLY A 26 2.95 -8.89 -7.52
N ARG A 27 3.96 -8.25 -8.13
CA ARG A 27 5.34 -8.74 -8.09
C ARG A 27 5.95 -8.51 -6.71
N GLN A 28 6.50 -9.56 -6.13
CA GLN A 28 7.19 -9.51 -4.84
C GLN A 28 8.60 -8.90 -4.98
N PHE A 29 9.14 -8.39 -3.86
CA PHE A 29 10.52 -7.93 -3.72
C PHE A 29 10.96 -6.88 -4.75
N LEU A 30 10.03 -6.09 -5.29
CA LEU A 30 10.33 -5.06 -6.27
C LEU A 30 9.92 -3.69 -5.72
N VAL A 31 10.75 -3.13 -4.85
CA VAL A 31 10.58 -1.77 -4.30
C VAL A 31 11.89 -1.01 -4.50
N PRO A 32 12.23 -0.61 -5.73
CA PRO A 32 13.43 0.16 -6.00
C PRO A 32 13.30 1.59 -5.50
N GLY A 33 14.43 2.27 -5.37
CA GLY A 33 14.47 3.72 -5.25
C GLY A 33 13.92 4.41 -6.51
N PRO A 34 13.78 5.75 -6.51
CA PRO A 34 13.32 6.50 -7.67
C PRO A 34 14.16 6.21 -8.91
N SER A 35 13.51 6.13 -10.07
CA SER A 35 14.22 5.89 -11.34
C SER A 35 15.21 7.02 -11.69
N THR A 36 14.99 8.21 -11.16
CA THR A 36 15.86 9.39 -11.29
C THR A 36 17.07 9.35 -10.36
N GLN A 37 17.09 8.47 -9.35
CA GLN A 37 18.16 8.37 -8.34
C GLN A 37 18.34 9.65 -7.50
N ASP A 38 17.31 10.46 -7.35
CA ASP A 38 17.32 11.80 -6.72
C ASP A 38 16.42 11.90 -5.47
N GLY A 39 16.13 10.79 -4.83
CA GLY A 39 15.26 10.73 -3.63
C GLY A 39 15.75 11.54 -2.42
N LEU A 40 16.98 12.05 -2.45
CA LEU A 40 17.52 12.97 -1.45
C LEU A 40 17.56 14.41 -1.99
N ILE A 41 16.67 15.27 -1.47
CA ILE A 41 16.58 16.68 -1.85
C ILE A 41 17.37 17.50 -0.84
N THR A 42 18.45 18.15 -1.29
CA THR A 42 19.35 18.95 -0.46
C THR A 42 19.35 20.43 -0.82
N SER A 43 18.65 20.83 -1.87
CA SER A 43 18.52 22.22 -2.34
C SER A 43 17.08 22.69 -2.30
N ALA A 44 16.88 24.01 -2.20
CA ALA A 44 15.53 24.58 -2.29
C ALA A 44 14.89 24.26 -3.65
N GLN A 45 13.65 23.85 -3.61
CA GLN A 45 12.87 23.48 -4.79
C GLN A 45 11.93 24.60 -5.21
N ASP A 46 11.48 24.57 -6.48
CA ASP A 46 10.47 25.50 -6.97
C ASP A 46 9.14 25.29 -6.22
N GLN A 47 8.77 26.28 -5.45
CA GLN A 47 7.56 26.26 -4.63
C GLN A 47 6.28 26.32 -5.48
N THR A 48 6.35 26.84 -6.71
CA THR A 48 5.20 26.82 -7.63
C THR A 48 4.95 25.42 -8.14
N GLN A 49 6.00 24.74 -8.60
CA GLN A 49 5.93 23.34 -8.99
C GLN A 49 5.49 22.44 -7.82
N THR A 50 6.06 22.66 -6.64
CA THR A 50 5.66 21.92 -5.42
C THR A 50 4.16 22.04 -5.16
N ARG A 51 3.59 23.25 -5.18
CA ARG A 51 2.15 23.46 -4.98
C ARG A 51 1.30 22.83 -6.07
N GLN A 52 1.73 22.87 -7.32
CA GLN A 52 1.04 22.21 -8.44
C GLN A 52 1.00 20.71 -8.24
N ASN A 53 2.11 20.09 -7.87
CA ASN A 53 2.22 18.66 -7.62
C ASN A 53 1.39 18.21 -6.41
N VAL A 54 1.40 18.96 -5.32
CA VAL A 54 0.52 18.69 -4.16
C VAL A 54 -0.95 18.81 -4.57
N THR A 55 -1.30 19.78 -5.41
CA THR A 55 -2.66 19.94 -5.92
C THR A 55 -3.08 18.79 -6.82
N LEU A 56 -2.19 18.32 -7.71
CA LEU A 56 -2.42 17.14 -8.56
C LEU A 56 -2.77 15.92 -7.70
N VAL A 57 -1.94 15.62 -6.69
CA VAL A 57 -2.17 14.46 -5.81
C VAL A 57 -3.46 14.62 -4.99
N ARG A 58 -3.74 15.81 -4.46
CA ARG A 58 -5.00 16.10 -3.76
C ARG A 58 -6.21 15.84 -4.64
N ASN A 59 -6.17 16.30 -5.88
CA ASN A 59 -7.26 16.08 -6.84
C ASN A 59 -7.43 14.60 -7.18
N MET A 60 -6.34 13.88 -7.36
CA MET A 60 -6.35 12.42 -7.53
C MET A 60 -7.00 11.71 -6.34
N LEU A 61 -6.59 12.05 -5.11
CA LEU A 61 -7.17 11.47 -3.89
C LEU A 61 -8.68 11.78 -3.78
N ASN A 62 -9.11 12.98 -4.15
CA ASN A 62 -10.53 13.34 -4.17
C ASN A 62 -11.30 12.56 -5.25
N ALA A 63 -10.72 12.37 -6.44
CA ALA A 63 -11.33 11.55 -7.48
C ALA A 63 -11.51 10.09 -7.04
N MET A 64 -10.57 9.55 -6.28
CA MET A 64 -10.68 8.19 -5.74
C MET A 64 -11.84 8.01 -4.75
N LYS A 65 -12.32 9.07 -4.10
CA LYS A 65 -13.46 9.03 -3.18
C LYS A 65 -14.82 8.92 -3.89
N ARG A 66 -14.88 9.16 -5.18
CA ARG A 66 -16.12 9.10 -5.98
C ARG A 66 -16.66 7.67 -6.12
N HIS A 67 -15.78 6.67 -6.03
CA HIS A 67 -16.19 5.27 -5.93
C HIS A 67 -16.55 4.92 -4.48
N PRO A 68 -17.63 4.13 -4.21
CA PRO A 68 -18.59 3.56 -5.17
C PRO A 68 -19.80 4.44 -5.43
N SER A 69 -19.92 5.59 -4.80
CA SER A 69 -21.16 6.42 -4.82
C SER A 69 -21.53 6.95 -6.20
N GLU A 70 -20.55 7.18 -7.08
CA GLU A 70 -20.77 7.71 -8.43
C GLU A 70 -20.62 6.65 -9.53
N GLY A 71 -20.21 5.44 -9.21
CA GLY A 71 -20.05 4.36 -10.19
C GLY A 71 -18.91 3.38 -9.86
N GLY A 72 -18.48 2.64 -10.87
CA GLY A 72 -17.36 1.70 -10.77
C GLY A 72 -15.99 2.39 -10.65
N PRO A 73 -14.88 1.63 -10.66
CA PRO A 73 -13.53 2.20 -10.51
C PRO A 73 -13.14 3.23 -11.59
N GLU A 74 -13.83 3.27 -12.73
CA GLU A 74 -13.61 4.22 -13.82
C GLU A 74 -13.88 5.67 -13.43
N VAL A 75 -14.80 5.92 -12.49
CA VAL A 75 -15.13 7.29 -12.01
C VAL A 75 -13.93 7.95 -11.31
N MET A 76 -12.93 7.18 -10.93
CA MET A 76 -11.68 7.69 -10.36
C MET A 76 -10.75 8.36 -11.38
N GLU A 77 -11.05 8.25 -12.68
CA GLU A 77 -10.34 8.93 -13.78
C GLU A 77 -8.81 8.78 -13.72
N LEU A 78 -8.29 7.58 -13.40
CA LEU A 78 -6.85 7.37 -13.23
C LEU A 78 -5.98 7.93 -14.37
N PRO A 79 -6.34 7.79 -15.67
CA PRO A 79 -5.53 8.35 -16.77
C PRO A 79 -5.34 9.87 -16.73
N ARG A 80 -6.16 10.58 -15.97
CA ARG A 80 -6.05 12.04 -15.80
C ARG A 80 -4.90 12.43 -14.88
N TYR A 81 -4.52 11.53 -13.97
CA TYR A 81 -3.55 11.80 -12.90
C TYR A 81 -2.28 10.98 -13.03
N TRP A 82 -2.39 9.79 -13.62
CA TRP A 82 -1.32 8.81 -13.65
C TRP A 82 -0.74 8.66 -15.04
N HIS A 83 0.59 8.62 -15.10
CA HIS A 83 1.31 8.35 -16.34
C HIS A 83 0.99 6.92 -16.84
N PRO A 84 0.77 6.70 -18.17
CA PRO A 84 0.45 5.36 -18.70
C PRO A 84 1.46 4.27 -18.34
N ARG A 85 2.74 4.64 -18.21
CA ARG A 85 3.84 3.76 -17.80
C ARG A 85 4.22 3.93 -16.33
N MET A 86 3.24 4.24 -15.46
CA MET A 86 3.48 4.39 -14.03
C MET A 86 3.92 3.08 -13.40
N ASN A 87 4.66 3.18 -12.30
CA ASN A 87 4.99 2.07 -11.43
C ASN A 87 4.36 2.31 -10.06
N TRP A 88 3.77 1.27 -9.52
CA TRP A 88 3.20 1.26 -8.18
C TRP A 88 3.90 0.18 -7.35
N TYR A 89 4.46 0.56 -6.24
CA TYR A 89 5.24 -0.30 -5.35
C TYR A 89 4.50 -0.44 -4.03
N GLY A 90 3.69 -1.49 -3.93
CA GLY A 90 2.93 -1.82 -2.72
C GLY A 90 3.75 -2.63 -1.73
N PRO A 91 3.29 -2.69 -0.46
CA PRO A 91 3.92 -3.48 0.58
C PRO A 91 3.77 -4.98 0.30
N ALA A 92 4.50 -5.79 1.05
CA ALA A 92 4.38 -7.24 1.01
C ALA A 92 2.93 -7.69 1.25
N GLY A 93 2.54 -8.78 0.58
CA GLY A 93 1.16 -9.25 0.51
C GLY A 93 0.35 -8.60 -0.60
N ILE A 94 0.63 -7.35 -1.00
CA ILE A 94 0.03 -6.69 -2.15
C ILE A 94 0.98 -6.78 -3.35
N GLY A 95 2.24 -6.38 -3.19
CA GLY A 95 3.26 -6.43 -4.24
C GLY A 95 3.19 -5.26 -5.21
N ALA A 96 4.13 -5.22 -6.15
CA ALA A 96 4.28 -4.15 -7.13
C ALA A 96 3.54 -4.43 -8.44
N SER A 97 3.17 -3.34 -9.13
CA SER A 97 2.51 -3.41 -10.44
C SER A 97 3.00 -2.30 -11.37
N ARG A 98 2.80 -2.49 -12.68
CA ARG A 98 3.19 -1.54 -13.71
C ARG A 98 2.00 -1.15 -14.58
N GLY A 99 1.91 0.16 -14.89
CA GLY A 99 0.85 0.75 -15.68
C GLY A 99 -0.51 0.73 -14.96
N ILE A 100 -1.45 1.53 -15.47
CA ILE A 100 -2.79 1.66 -14.89
C ILE A 100 -3.52 0.30 -14.88
N LYS A 101 -3.38 -0.49 -15.95
CA LYS A 101 -4.00 -1.82 -16.02
C LYS A 101 -3.45 -2.75 -14.93
N GLY A 102 -2.12 -2.83 -14.77
CA GLY A 102 -1.51 -3.67 -13.75
C GLY A 102 -1.88 -3.21 -12.33
N PHE A 103 -1.90 -1.90 -12.08
CA PHE A 103 -2.36 -1.34 -10.81
C PHE A 103 -3.82 -1.72 -10.51
N ARG A 104 -4.72 -1.63 -11.51
CA ARG A 104 -6.12 -2.03 -11.35
C ARG A 104 -6.27 -3.52 -11.07
N ASP A 105 -5.64 -4.36 -11.87
CA ASP A 105 -5.83 -5.82 -11.80
C ASP A 105 -5.26 -6.42 -10.51
N TRP A 106 -4.10 -5.95 -10.05
CA TRP A 106 -3.36 -6.57 -8.96
C TRP A 106 -3.53 -5.88 -7.60
N HIS A 107 -4.00 -4.63 -7.58
CA HIS A 107 -4.23 -3.90 -6.34
C HIS A 107 -5.65 -3.31 -6.24
N GLN A 108 -5.99 -2.37 -7.11
CA GLN A 108 -7.17 -1.53 -6.91
C GLN A 108 -8.47 -2.34 -6.92
N ILE A 109 -8.69 -3.20 -7.91
CA ILE A 109 -9.93 -3.98 -8.03
C ILE A 109 -10.07 -5.01 -6.88
N PRO A 110 -9.03 -5.81 -6.54
CA PRO A 110 -9.09 -6.69 -5.38
C PRO A 110 -9.37 -5.94 -4.07
N TYR A 111 -8.73 -4.78 -3.88
CA TYR A 111 -8.93 -3.95 -2.71
C TYR A 111 -10.36 -3.42 -2.61
N LEU A 112 -10.90 -2.84 -3.67
CA LEU A 112 -12.27 -2.30 -3.71
C LEU A 112 -13.34 -3.38 -3.59
N LYS A 113 -13.08 -4.59 -4.11
CA LYS A 113 -13.97 -5.73 -3.90
C LYS A 113 -14.01 -6.16 -2.44
N ALA A 114 -12.87 -6.15 -1.76
CA ALA A 114 -12.80 -6.50 -0.35
C ALA A 114 -13.34 -5.38 0.56
N MET A 115 -13.17 -4.12 0.17
CA MET A 115 -13.50 -2.94 0.97
C MET A 115 -14.24 -1.90 0.12
N PRO A 116 -15.51 -2.19 -0.25
CA PRO A 116 -16.28 -1.36 -1.19
C PRO A 116 -16.63 0.02 -0.64
N ASP A 117 -16.64 0.20 0.68
CA ASP A 117 -16.91 1.46 1.36
C ASP A 117 -15.66 2.34 1.55
N ARG A 118 -14.54 1.96 0.96
CA ARG A 118 -13.29 2.75 1.02
C ARG A 118 -13.52 4.18 0.55
N GLY A 119 -13.09 5.14 1.38
CA GLY A 119 -13.23 6.58 1.10
C GLY A 119 -14.56 7.18 1.53
N GLN A 120 -15.51 6.39 2.03
CA GLN A 120 -16.81 6.86 2.51
C GLN A 120 -16.77 7.37 3.97
N HIS A 121 -15.71 7.07 4.71
CA HIS A 121 -15.56 7.35 6.14
C HIS A 121 -14.42 8.35 6.41
N SER A 122 -14.38 9.45 5.66
CA SER A 122 -13.30 10.44 5.77
C SER A 122 -13.27 11.16 7.13
N GLU A 123 -14.40 11.22 7.84
CA GLU A 123 -14.53 11.77 9.17
C GLU A 123 -13.78 10.95 10.24
N MET A 124 -13.52 9.67 9.95
CA MET A 124 -12.77 8.76 10.83
C MET A 124 -11.26 8.78 10.56
N THR A 125 -10.80 9.69 9.71
CA THR A 125 -9.42 9.73 9.25
C THR A 125 -8.78 11.09 9.47
N SER A 126 -7.45 11.07 9.68
CA SER A 126 -6.61 12.27 9.71
C SER A 126 -5.39 12.03 8.85
N ALA A 127 -5.14 12.93 7.91
CA ALA A 127 -4.05 12.78 6.97
C ALA A 127 -3.27 14.07 6.80
N HIS A 128 -1.95 13.93 6.73
CA HIS A 128 -0.99 14.99 6.44
C HIS A 128 -0.49 14.82 5.01
N LEU A 129 -0.81 15.80 4.16
CA LEU A 129 -0.36 15.86 2.77
C LEU A 129 0.67 16.97 2.62
N PHE A 130 1.86 16.63 2.15
CA PHE A 130 2.97 17.57 1.96
C PHE A 130 3.77 17.23 0.70
N GLY A 131 4.62 18.14 0.25
CA GLY A 131 5.44 17.90 -0.93
C GLY A 131 6.68 18.79 -0.97
N GLU A 132 7.66 18.35 -1.77
CA GLU A 132 8.87 19.07 -2.09
C GLU A 132 9.30 18.72 -3.53
N GLY A 133 9.38 19.74 -4.39
CA GLY A 133 9.72 19.54 -5.80
C GLY A 133 8.80 18.57 -6.53
N GLN A 134 9.39 17.51 -7.04
CA GLN A 134 8.67 16.46 -7.76
C GLN A 134 8.00 15.41 -6.85
N TYR A 135 8.24 15.47 -5.54
CA TYR A 135 7.73 14.48 -4.60
C TYR A 135 6.57 15.03 -3.78
N VAL A 136 5.57 14.19 -3.59
CA VAL A 136 4.44 14.46 -2.70
C VAL A 136 4.24 13.24 -1.82
N ALA A 137 3.91 13.45 -0.56
CA ALA A 137 3.66 12.37 0.38
C ALA A 137 2.38 12.61 1.18
N ILE A 138 1.74 11.52 1.60
CA ILE A 138 0.65 11.51 2.55
C ILE A 138 0.89 10.44 3.61
N THR A 139 0.56 10.77 4.85
CA THR A 139 0.51 9.81 5.96
C THR A 139 -0.64 10.16 6.87
N GLY A 140 -1.06 9.22 7.70
CA GLY A 140 -2.11 9.46 8.70
C GLY A 140 -2.31 8.25 9.62
N TRP A 141 -2.75 8.54 10.85
CA TRP A 141 -2.91 7.55 11.89
C TRP A 141 -4.26 7.71 12.60
N PRO A 142 -5.35 7.21 11.96
CA PRO A 142 -5.41 6.52 10.64
C PRO A 142 -5.62 7.49 9.48
N ASN A 143 -5.31 7.06 8.25
CA ASN A 143 -5.68 7.79 7.03
C ASN A 143 -6.62 7.01 6.10
N MET A 144 -7.00 5.81 6.48
CA MET A 144 -8.03 5.01 5.80
C MET A 144 -8.99 4.41 6.82
N ALA A 145 -10.26 4.26 6.45
CA ALA A 145 -11.31 3.64 7.25
C ALA A 145 -12.30 2.93 6.31
N GLN A 146 -12.58 1.65 6.56
CA GLN A 146 -13.41 0.79 5.70
C GLN A 146 -13.78 -0.52 6.38
N THR A 147 -14.65 -1.30 5.72
CA THR A 147 -15.13 -2.60 6.19
C THR A 147 -14.60 -3.73 5.29
N ILE A 148 -14.02 -4.79 5.86
CA ILE A 148 -13.61 -5.98 5.10
C ILE A 148 -14.84 -6.86 4.84
N THR A 149 -15.27 -6.93 3.57
CA THR A 149 -16.47 -7.64 3.12
C THR A 149 -16.16 -8.64 2.01
N HIS A 150 -17.18 -9.20 1.41
CA HIS A 150 -17.16 -10.05 0.20
C HIS A 150 -16.13 -11.18 0.22
N ALA A 151 -15.11 -11.08 -0.63
CA ALA A 151 -14.10 -12.14 -0.81
C ALA A 151 -12.98 -12.13 0.23
N GLY A 152 -12.99 -11.19 1.18
CA GLY A 152 -11.87 -10.95 2.08
C GLY A 152 -10.69 -10.28 1.36
N TRP A 153 -9.55 -10.19 2.05
CA TRP A 153 -8.38 -9.49 1.54
C TRP A 153 -7.09 -10.18 1.98
N LEU A 154 -6.11 -10.31 1.08
CA LEU A 154 -4.78 -10.87 1.34
C LEU A 154 -4.78 -12.24 2.02
N GLY A 155 -5.75 -13.10 1.69
CA GLY A 155 -5.91 -14.41 2.32
C GLY A 155 -6.68 -14.38 3.66
N ILE A 156 -7.18 -13.20 4.07
CA ILE A 156 -8.06 -13.07 5.23
C ILE A 156 -9.51 -13.23 4.74
N ALA A 157 -10.27 -14.07 5.42
CA ALA A 157 -11.70 -14.22 5.18
C ALA A 157 -12.45 -12.88 5.43
N PRO A 158 -13.63 -12.66 4.82
CA PRO A 158 -14.44 -11.48 5.10
C PRO A 158 -14.88 -11.47 6.56
N THR A 159 -14.44 -10.48 7.30
CA THR A 159 -14.71 -10.37 8.75
C THR A 159 -15.97 -9.59 9.06
N GLN A 160 -16.48 -8.81 8.10
CA GLN A 160 -17.56 -7.84 8.27
C GLN A 160 -17.22 -6.76 9.33
N GLN A 161 -15.94 -6.61 9.65
CA GLN A 161 -15.48 -5.62 10.62
C GLN A 161 -15.14 -4.31 9.95
N PHE A 162 -15.64 -3.22 10.52
CA PHE A 162 -15.14 -1.89 10.25
C PHE A 162 -13.78 -1.71 10.93
N LEU A 163 -12.81 -1.18 10.21
CA LEU A 163 -11.48 -0.94 10.73
C LEU A 163 -10.85 0.31 10.12
N THR A 164 -9.90 0.86 10.84
CA THR A 164 -9.03 1.92 10.36
C THR A 164 -7.66 1.36 10.02
N MET A 165 -7.01 1.95 9.01
CA MET A 165 -5.65 1.59 8.61
C MET A 165 -4.74 2.81 8.60
N ARG A 166 -3.46 2.55 8.82
CA ARG A 166 -2.37 3.52 8.74
C ARG A 166 -1.61 3.27 7.47
N SER A 167 -1.30 4.32 6.71
CA SER A 167 -0.43 4.20 5.53
C SER A 167 0.52 5.39 5.39
N LEU A 168 1.50 5.18 4.56
CA LEU A 168 2.44 6.18 4.08
C LEU A 168 2.59 5.98 2.58
N ASP A 169 2.31 7.01 1.83
CA ASP A 169 2.45 7.04 0.37
C ASP A 169 3.43 8.12 -0.04
N PHE A 170 4.31 7.80 -0.99
CA PHE A 170 5.13 8.77 -1.72
C PHE A 170 4.82 8.68 -3.20
N TRP A 171 4.63 9.82 -3.85
CA TRP A 171 4.48 9.94 -5.30
C TRP A 171 5.61 10.77 -5.86
N ARG A 172 6.19 10.31 -6.98
CA ARG A 172 7.03 11.12 -7.84
C ARG A 172 6.25 11.54 -9.07
N ILE A 173 6.26 12.83 -9.33
CA ILE A 173 5.57 13.44 -10.46
C ILE A 173 6.58 13.75 -11.58
N GLU A 174 6.23 13.43 -12.79
CA GLU A 174 6.99 13.67 -14.01
C GLU A 174 6.04 14.19 -15.08
N GLU A 175 6.39 15.32 -15.69
CA GLU A 175 5.57 15.96 -16.74
C GLU A 175 4.10 16.16 -16.36
N GLY A 176 3.84 16.52 -15.12
CA GLY A 176 2.49 16.78 -14.60
C GLY A 176 1.63 15.54 -14.34
N LEU A 177 2.21 14.33 -14.36
CA LEU A 177 1.54 13.08 -14.07
C LEU A 177 2.31 12.27 -13.01
N ILE A 178 1.60 11.46 -12.24
CA ILE A 178 2.20 10.56 -11.25
C ILE A 178 2.89 9.42 -11.99
N ARG A 179 4.21 9.32 -11.81
CA ARG A 179 5.07 8.37 -12.51
C ARG A 179 5.44 7.16 -11.66
N GLU A 180 5.65 7.38 -10.36
CA GLU A 180 5.99 6.35 -9.39
C GLU A 180 5.21 6.60 -8.09
N ASN A 181 4.84 5.52 -7.42
CA ASN A 181 4.21 5.58 -6.10
C ASN A 181 4.74 4.45 -5.23
N TRP A 182 5.26 4.79 -4.07
CA TRP A 182 5.66 3.85 -3.01
C TRP A 182 4.63 3.90 -1.90
N VAL A 183 4.17 2.74 -1.47
CA VAL A 183 3.10 2.60 -0.48
C VAL A 183 3.52 1.65 0.62
N LEU A 184 3.40 2.09 1.85
CA LEU A 184 3.40 1.24 3.03
C LEU A 184 2.03 1.28 3.70
N ILE A 185 1.56 0.13 4.12
CA ILE A 185 0.36 -0.04 4.95
C ILE A 185 0.78 -0.82 6.20
N ASP A 186 0.33 -0.39 7.36
CA ASP A 186 0.55 -1.12 8.60
C ASP A 186 -0.31 -2.40 8.62
N LEU A 187 0.15 -3.40 7.87
CA LEU A 187 -0.53 -4.68 7.75
C LEU A 187 -0.54 -5.45 9.07
N MET A 188 0.47 -5.27 9.92
CA MET A 188 0.51 -5.93 11.23
C MET A 188 -0.63 -5.43 12.13
N ASP A 189 -0.86 -4.11 12.19
CA ASP A 189 -1.99 -3.52 12.91
C ASP A 189 -3.32 -3.97 12.29
N THR A 190 -3.42 -3.92 10.95
CA THR A 190 -4.63 -4.32 10.21
C THR A 190 -5.02 -5.78 10.52
N LEU A 191 -4.07 -6.70 10.47
CA LEU A 191 -4.27 -8.12 10.73
C LEU A 191 -4.67 -8.37 12.19
N THR A 192 -4.01 -7.70 13.13
CA THR A 192 -4.33 -7.79 14.55
C THR A 192 -5.76 -7.31 14.83
N ARG A 193 -6.19 -6.23 14.20
CA ARG A 193 -7.55 -5.69 14.36
C ARG A 193 -8.64 -6.65 13.89
N VAL A 194 -8.36 -7.48 12.90
CA VAL A 194 -9.31 -8.52 12.45
C VAL A 194 -9.15 -9.85 13.22
N GLY A 195 -8.43 -9.84 14.33
CA GLY A 195 -8.28 -10.98 15.21
C GLY A 195 -7.24 -12.01 14.74
N MET A 196 -6.37 -11.63 13.81
CA MET A 196 -5.30 -12.50 13.34
C MET A 196 -3.95 -11.98 13.83
N ASP A 197 -3.23 -12.78 14.62
CA ASP A 197 -1.85 -12.50 15.03
C ASP A 197 -0.87 -13.16 14.04
N PRO A 198 -0.27 -12.38 13.12
CA PRO A 198 0.64 -12.93 12.12
C PRO A 198 1.94 -13.47 12.73
N LEU A 199 2.38 -12.92 13.87
CA LEU A 199 3.58 -13.42 14.55
C LEU A 199 3.31 -14.75 15.26
N ALA A 200 2.15 -14.92 15.87
CA ALA A 200 1.74 -16.21 16.42
C ALA A 200 1.64 -17.28 15.32
N ARG A 201 0.99 -16.95 14.21
CA ARG A 201 0.92 -17.86 13.04
C ARG A 201 2.30 -18.20 12.48
N MET A 202 3.19 -17.24 12.39
CA MET A 202 4.56 -17.48 11.96
C MET A 202 5.28 -18.45 12.92
N ARG A 203 5.10 -18.29 14.24
CA ARG A 203 5.69 -19.21 15.22
C ARG A 203 5.18 -20.64 15.04
N GLU A 204 3.88 -20.81 14.83
CA GLU A 204 3.30 -22.14 14.54
C GLU A 204 3.84 -22.71 13.21
N PHE A 205 3.93 -21.88 12.20
CA PHE A 205 4.49 -22.25 10.91
C PHE A 205 5.97 -22.68 11.05
N ASN A 206 6.76 -21.96 11.85
CA ASN A 206 8.16 -22.28 12.09
C ASN A 206 8.35 -23.53 12.97
N LYS A 207 7.43 -23.85 13.88
CA LYS A 207 7.48 -25.14 14.62
C LYS A 207 7.49 -26.34 13.68
N ALA A 208 6.71 -26.30 12.62
CA ALA A 208 6.70 -27.36 11.60
C ALA A 208 8.03 -27.45 10.82
N ARG A 209 8.87 -26.40 10.85
CA ARG A 209 10.17 -26.33 10.18
C ARG A 209 11.35 -26.78 11.07
N ILE A 210 11.15 -26.85 12.38
CA ILE A 210 12.18 -27.29 13.33
C ILE A 210 12.58 -28.77 13.11
N GLY A 211 11.77 -29.51 12.36
CA GLY A 211 12.11 -30.86 11.92
C GLY A 211 13.13 -30.95 10.76
N PHE A 212 13.81 -29.88 10.38
CA PHE A 212 14.81 -29.88 9.32
C PHE A 212 16.17 -29.44 9.86
N ASP A 213 17.19 -30.20 9.50
CA ASP A 213 18.58 -29.82 9.72
C ASP A 213 18.91 -28.57 8.90
N PRO A 214 19.32 -27.46 9.53
CA PRO A 214 19.57 -26.20 8.83
C PRO A 214 20.75 -26.29 7.84
N ASP A 215 21.70 -27.21 8.04
CA ASP A 215 22.89 -27.35 7.22
C ASP A 215 22.66 -28.28 6.03
N THR A 216 21.80 -29.27 6.17
CA THR A 216 21.56 -30.29 5.14
C THR A 216 20.17 -30.18 4.50
N GLY A 217 19.27 -29.42 5.07
CA GLY A 217 17.86 -29.32 4.63
C GLY A 217 17.09 -30.64 4.77
N ARG A 218 17.61 -31.64 5.51
CA ARG A 218 16.97 -32.92 5.74
C ARG A 218 16.03 -32.83 6.92
N ALA A 219 14.93 -33.59 6.84
CA ALA A 219 14.04 -33.74 7.98
C ALA A 219 14.79 -34.35 9.18
N LEU A 220 14.69 -33.68 10.31
CA LEU A 220 15.11 -34.27 11.59
C LEU A 220 13.96 -35.20 12.02
N LEU A 221 14.15 -36.47 11.88
CA LEU A 221 13.19 -37.48 12.34
C LEU A 221 13.31 -37.68 13.85
#